data_a54749449193c9d334aa86b547d6d852
#
_entry.id   a54749449193c9d334aa86b547d6d852
#
_cell.length_a   1.000
_cell.length_b   1.000
_cell.length_c   1.000
_cell.angle_alpha   90.00
_cell.angle_beta   90.00
_cell.angle_gamma   90.00
#
_symmetry.space_group_name_H-M   'P 1'
#
loop_
_entity.id
_entity.type
_entity.pdbx_description
1 polymer ?
#
loop_
_entity_poly.entity_id
_entity_poly.type
_entity_poly.pdbx_seq_one_letter_code
_entity_poly.pdbx_strand_id
1 'polypeptide(L)'
;MEGTEDFDSFYAAVFARLVGQLAVVTGDRHEAEDVVQEAMARAASRWSRFGAYDAPEAWVRRVAFNLAVSGHRRARRGLAALLRLGPPAPVPPVSVDALALADALQGLTMAHRQVIVLYYLADFPVDQVAAELGVPVGTVKARLARARRVLAARLADQPRKAPTHE
;
A
#
# COMPACT_ATOMS: atom_id res chain seq x y z
N MET A 1 -14.63 -7.28 28.82
CA MET A 1 -15.56 -6.70 27.81
C MET A 1 -15.00 -5.39 27.23
N GLU A 2 -14.36 -4.51 28.00
CA GLU A 2 -13.77 -3.26 27.49
C GLU A 2 -12.74 -3.43 26.36
N GLY A 3 -11.92 -4.47 26.37
CA GLY A 3 -10.89 -4.66 25.35
C GLY A 3 -11.40 -5.04 23.94
N THR A 4 -12.62 -5.55 23.81
CA THR A 4 -13.20 -5.93 22.52
C THR A 4 -13.84 -4.74 21.83
N GLU A 5 -14.56 -3.90 22.58
CA GLU A 5 -15.17 -2.67 22.06
C GLU A 5 -14.11 -1.67 21.58
N ASP A 6 -12.97 -1.61 22.26
CA ASP A 6 -11.84 -0.77 21.88
C ASP A 6 -11.17 -1.26 20.60
N PHE A 7 -11.02 -2.59 20.40
CA PHE A 7 -10.49 -3.14 19.16
C PHE A 7 -11.45 -2.95 17.98
N ASP A 8 -12.74 -3.14 18.16
CA ASP A 8 -13.74 -2.99 17.10
C ASP A 8 -13.78 -1.53 16.60
N SER A 9 -13.71 -0.58 17.51
CA SER A 9 -13.61 0.86 17.19
C SER A 9 -12.32 1.17 16.42
N PHE A 10 -11.18 0.64 16.86
CA PHE A 10 -9.91 0.77 16.18
C PHE A 10 -9.95 0.14 14.78
N TYR A 11 -10.49 -1.07 14.65
CA TYR A 11 -10.64 -1.77 13.38
C TYR A 11 -11.46 -0.93 12.38
N ALA A 12 -12.63 -0.45 12.81
CA ALA A 12 -13.52 0.38 11.98
C ALA A 12 -12.84 1.67 11.49
N ALA A 13 -12.05 2.30 12.36
CA ALA A 13 -11.36 3.55 12.02
C ALA A 13 -10.18 3.37 11.05
N VAL A 14 -9.49 2.23 11.10
CA VAL A 14 -8.18 2.05 10.45
C VAL A 14 -8.23 1.15 9.22
N PHE A 15 -9.09 0.13 9.20
CA PHE A 15 -9.10 -0.94 8.20
C PHE A 15 -9.21 -0.42 6.76
N ALA A 16 -10.25 0.35 6.45
CA ALA A 16 -10.51 0.82 5.09
C ALA A 16 -9.38 1.70 4.55
N ARG A 17 -8.80 2.54 5.41
CA ARG A 17 -7.67 3.40 5.05
C ARG A 17 -6.41 2.60 4.76
N LEU A 18 -6.09 1.61 5.58
CA LEU A 18 -4.94 0.74 5.34
C LEU A 18 -5.13 -0.11 4.07
N VAL A 19 -6.32 -0.62 3.83
CA VAL A 19 -6.64 -1.35 2.58
C VAL A 19 -6.38 -0.44 1.37
N GLY A 20 -6.84 0.82 1.39
CA GLY A 20 -6.57 1.77 0.32
C GLY A 20 -5.08 2.00 0.09
N GLN A 21 -4.31 2.18 1.14
CA GLN A 21 -2.84 2.34 1.07
C GLN A 21 -2.16 1.09 0.51
N LEU A 22 -2.53 -0.08 1.01
CA LEU A 22 -1.93 -1.35 0.59
C LEU A 22 -2.33 -1.71 -0.86
N ALA A 23 -3.55 -1.38 -1.30
CA ALA A 23 -3.99 -1.59 -2.68
C ALA A 23 -3.11 -0.85 -3.70
N VAL A 24 -2.65 0.36 -3.36
CA VAL A 24 -1.65 1.06 -4.20
C VAL A 24 -0.31 0.35 -4.19
N VAL A 25 0.10 -0.20 -3.05
CA VAL A 25 1.40 -0.89 -2.92
C VAL A 25 1.42 -2.23 -3.63
N THR A 26 0.40 -3.06 -3.43
CA THR A 26 0.28 -4.40 -4.03
C THR A 26 -0.13 -4.32 -5.49
N GLY A 27 -0.97 -3.36 -5.83
CA GLY A 27 -1.62 -3.25 -7.13
C GLY A 27 -2.89 -4.10 -7.25
N ASP A 28 -3.30 -4.74 -6.16
CA ASP A 28 -4.48 -5.59 -6.07
C ASP A 28 -5.21 -5.32 -4.76
N ARG A 29 -6.52 -5.00 -4.85
CA ARG A 29 -7.35 -4.70 -3.70
C ARG A 29 -7.62 -5.92 -2.83
N HIS A 30 -7.83 -7.09 -3.43
CA HIS A 30 -8.09 -8.33 -2.69
C HIS A 30 -6.84 -8.76 -1.91
N GLU A 31 -5.66 -8.70 -2.54
CA GLU A 31 -4.40 -8.94 -1.84
C GLU A 31 -4.21 -7.95 -0.69
N ALA A 32 -4.55 -6.68 -0.88
CA ALA A 32 -4.47 -5.67 0.17
C ALA A 32 -5.44 -5.96 1.33
N GLU A 33 -6.68 -6.35 1.04
CA GLU A 33 -7.67 -6.74 2.05
C GLU A 33 -7.19 -7.93 2.87
N ASP A 34 -6.70 -8.99 2.23
CA ASP A 34 -6.17 -10.20 2.89
C ASP A 34 -5.00 -9.86 3.82
N VAL A 35 -4.06 -9.05 3.32
CA VAL A 35 -2.88 -8.64 4.08
C VAL A 35 -3.24 -7.78 5.29
N VAL A 36 -4.17 -6.84 5.13
CA VAL A 36 -4.64 -6.00 6.24
C VAL A 36 -5.45 -6.81 7.24
N GLN A 37 -6.31 -7.73 6.79
CA GLN A 37 -7.04 -8.64 7.66
C GLN A 37 -6.11 -9.49 8.51
N GLU A 38 -5.08 -10.09 7.91
CA GLU A 38 -4.08 -10.87 8.65
C GLU A 38 -3.32 -10.01 9.67
N ALA A 39 -2.96 -8.77 9.31
CA ALA A 39 -2.32 -7.84 10.25
C ALA A 39 -3.24 -7.47 11.42
N MET A 40 -4.53 -7.23 11.15
CA MET A 40 -5.55 -6.96 12.17
C MET A 40 -5.80 -8.18 13.07
N ALA A 41 -5.86 -9.40 12.52
CA ALA A 41 -6.01 -10.62 13.31
C ALA A 41 -4.83 -10.82 14.27
N ARG A 42 -3.62 -10.51 13.83
CA ARG A 42 -2.42 -10.53 14.71
C ARG A 42 -2.49 -9.45 15.80
N ALA A 43 -3.05 -8.28 15.51
CA ALA A 43 -3.28 -7.24 16.50
C ALA A 43 -4.33 -7.66 17.52
N ALA A 44 -5.46 -8.21 17.06
CA ALA A 44 -6.54 -8.70 17.93
C ALA A 44 -6.03 -9.74 18.94
N SER A 45 -5.24 -10.71 18.48
CA SER A 45 -4.66 -11.76 19.36
C SER A 45 -3.74 -11.22 20.46
N ARG A 46 -3.31 -9.96 20.36
CA ARG A 46 -2.38 -9.30 21.29
C ARG A 46 -2.94 -8.00 21.85
N TRP A 47 -4.22 -7.71 21.61
CA TRP A 47 -4.82 -6.41 21.90
C TRP A 47 -4.71 -6.00 23.36
N SER A 48 -4.87 -6.95 24.29
CA SER A 48 -4.67 -6.71 25.72
C SER A 48 -3.27 -6.17 26.09
N ARG A 49 -2.28 -6.46 25.23
CA ARG A 49 -0.91 -5.93 25.36
C ARG A 49 -0.70 -4.66 24.54
N PHE A 50 -1.48 -4.47 23.45
CA PHE A 50 -1.36 -3.36 22.51
C PHE A 50 -2.16 -2.12 22.91
N GLY A 51 -3.28 -2.25 23.62
CA GLY A 51 -4.10 -1.13 24.08
C GLY A 51 -3.34 -0.15 24.99
N ALA A 52 -2.13 -0.54 25.45
CA ALA A 52 -1.22 0.31 26.21
C ALA A 52 -0.10 0.93 25.33
N TYR A 53 -0.04 0.68 24.02
CA TYR A 53 0.98 1.25 23.12
C TYR A 53 0.51 2.57 22.53
N ASP A 54 1.40 3.55 22.46
CA ASP A 54 1.12 4.89 21.95
C ASP A 54 0.75 4.96 20.46
N ALA A 55 0.90 3.87 19.68
CA ALA A 55 0.62 3.84 18.25
C ALA A 55 0.30 2.44 17.70
N PRO A 56 -0.86 1.82 18.04
CA PRO A 56 -1.25 0.50 17.53
C PRO A 56 -1.37 0.48 15.99
N GLU A 57 -1.81 1.57 15.38
CA GLU A 57 -1.91 1.69 13.93
C GLU A 57 -0.55 1.58 13.22
N ALA A 58 0.50 2.20 13.75
CA ALA A 58 1.84 2.10 13.19
C ALA A 58 2.34 0.66 13.18
N TRP A 59 2.05 -0.10 14.24
CA TRP A 59 2.40 -1.53 14.29
C TRP A 59 1.63 -2.35 13.25
N VAL A 60 0.31 -2.18 13.17
CA VAL A 60 -0.53 -2.89 12.19
C VAL A 60 -0.08 -2.55 10.76
N ARG A 61 0.17 -1.30 10.47
CA ARG A 61 0.68 -0.84 9.17
C ARG A 61 2.00 -1.52 8.83
N ARG A 62 2.97 -1.52 9.75
CA ARG A 62 4.26 -2.19 9.54
C ARG A 62 4.10 -3.68 9.28
N VAL A 63 3.24 -4.37 10.02
CA VAL A 63 2.95 -5.79 9.79
C VAL A 63 2.35 -6.00 8.41
N ALA A 64 1.35 -5.20 8.02
CA ALA A 64 0.68 -5.29 6.72
C ALA A 64 1.68 -5.05 5.56
N PHE A 65 2.51 -4.01 5.64
CA PHE A 65 3.55 -3.76 4.63
C PHE A 65 4.57 -4.90 4.53
N ASN A 66 4.98 -5.47 5.65
CA ASN A 66 5.91 -6.62 5.65
C ASN A 66 5.27 -7.87 5.05
N LEU A 67 3.99 -8.12 5.32
CA LEU A 67 3.24 -9.22 4.71
C LEU A 67 3.13 -9.05 3.20
N ALA A 68 2.77 -7.86 2.72
CA ALA A 68 2.70 -7.54 1.30
C ALA A 68 4.05 -7.79 0.59
N VAL A 69 5.16 -7.31 1.16
CA VAL A 69 6.50 -7.55 0.60
C VAL A 69 6.85 -9.03 0.58
N SER A 70 6.54 -9.75 1.65
CA SER A 70 6.84 -11.18 1.76
C SER A 70 5.98 -12.01 0.79
N GLY A 71 4.70 -11.67 0.65
CA GLY A 71 3.77 -12.25 -0.30
C GLY A 71 4.24 -12.04 -1.74
N HIS A 72 4.57 -10.81 -2.10
CA HIS A 72 5.10 -10.46 -3.42
C HIS A 72 6.41 -11.21 -3.75
N ARG A 73 7.33 -11.31 -2.80
CA ARG A 73 8.58 -12.09 -2.97
C ARG A 73 8.29 -13.58 -3.16
N ARG A 74 7.28 -14.12 -2.47
CA ARG A 74 6.87 -15.52 -2.59
C ARG A 74 6.19 -15.78 -3.93
N ALA A 75 5.28 -14.89 -4.34
CA ALA A 75 4.60 -14.94 -5.62
C ALA A 75 5.59 -14.86 -6.80
N ARG A 76 6.56 -13.95 -6.75
CA ARG A 76 7.62 -13.86 -7.78
C ARG A 76 8.49 -15.13 -7.86
N ARG A 77 8.77 -15.78 -6.73
CA ARG A 77 9.49 -17.07 -6.72
C ARG A 77 8.61 -18.22 -7.21
N GLY A 78 7.31 -18.19 -6.90
CA GLY A 78 6.33 -19.17 -7.38
C GLY A 78 5.91 -18.94 -8.84
N LEU A 79 5.85 -17.69 -9.31
CA LEU A 79 5.49 -17.35 -10.69
C LEU A 79 6.54 -17.79 -11.72
N ALA A 80 7.80 -17.96 -11.33
CA ALA A 80 8.79 -18.65 -12.14
C ALA A 80 8.39 -20.11 -12.41
N ALA A 81 7.49 -20.68 -11.60
CA ALA A 81 6.94 -22.02 -11.74
C ALA A 81 5.51 -22.07 -12.33
N LEU A 82 4.76 -20.95 -12.37
CA LEU A 82 3.32 -20.91 -12.73
C LEU A 82 2.97 -19.73 -13.67
N LEU A 83 3.52 -19.72 -14.87
CA LEU A 83 3.06 -18.85 -15.98
C LEU A 83 1.69 -19.29 -16.53
N ARG A 84 0.64 -19.41 -15.69
CA ARG A 84 -0.69 -19.84 -16.13
C ARG A 84 -1.84 -19.33 -15.27
N LEU A 85 -1.90 -18.07 -14.89
CA LEU A 85 -3.16 -17.51 -14.36
C LEU A 85 -3.42 -16.16 -15.01
N GLY A 86 -4.66 -16.03 -15.52
CA GLY A 86 -5.11 -14.96 -16.37
C GLY A 86 -5.14 -13.57 -15.72
N PRO A 87 -5.54 -12.53 -16.48
CA PRO A 87 -5.50 -11.14 -16.04
C PRO A 87 -6.46 -10.90 -14.87
N PRO A 88 -6.12 -9.95 -13.95
CA PRO A 88 -6.97 -9.59 -12.82
C PRO A 88 -8.33 -9.04 -13.26
N ALA A 89 -9.36 -9.26 -12.43
CA ALA A 89 -10.73 -8.84 -12.69
C ALA A 89 -10.86 -7.32 -12.89
N PRO A 90 -11.78 -6.85 -13.77
CA PRO A 90 -11.94 -5.43 -14.05
C PRO A 90 -12.47 -4.66 -12.84
N VAL A 91 -11.80 -3.57 -12.52
CA VAL A 91 -12.18 -2.59 -11.48
C VAL A 91 -13.30 -1.68 -12.02
N PRO A 92 -14.31 -1.25 -11.22
CA PRO A 92 -15.36 -0.35 -11.66
C PRO A 92 -14.80 1.00 -12.16
N PRO A 93 -15.55 1.75 -13.02
CA PRO A 93 -15.03 2.89 -13.74
C PRO A 93 -14.58 4.01 -12.81
N VAL A 94 -13.29 4.19 -12.74
CA VAL A 94 -12.59 5.31 -12.14
C VAL A 94 -12.33 6.33 -13.24
N SER A 95 -12.20 7.63 -12.90
CA SER A 95 -11.87 8.66 -13.89
C SER A 95 -10.63 8.26 -14.72
N VAL A 96 -10.56 8.72 -15.97
CA VAL A 96 -9.43 8.44 -16.89
C VAL A 96 -8.09 8.80 -16.24
N ASP A 97 -8.05 9.90 -15.48
CA ASP A 97 -6.85 10.35 -14.75
C ASP A 97 -6.46 9.38 -13.61
N ALA A 98 -7.44 8.82 -12.93
CA ALA A 98 -7.18 7.85 -11.85
C ALA A 98 -6.69 6.50 -12.43
N LEU A 99 -7.20 6.09 -13.60
CA LEU A 99 -6.71 4.91 -14.30
C LEU A 99 -5.26 5.12 -14.78
N ALA A 100 -4.98 6.30 -15.35
CA ALA A 100 -3.64 6.71 -15.76
C ALA A 100 -2.64 6.69 -14.60
N LEU A 101 -3.04 7.21 -13.45
CA LEU A 101 -2.21 7.19 -12.25
C LEU A 101 -1.99 5.76 -11.73
N ALA A 102 -3.03 4.93 -11.74
CA ALA A 102 -2.92 3.52 -11.33
C ALA A 102 -1.91 2.76 -12.21
N ASP A 103 -1.99 2.92 -13.53
CA ASP A 103 -1.04 2.32 -14.48
C ASP A 103 0.39 2.84 -14.28
N ALA A 104 0.55 4.14 -14.05
CA ALA A 104 1.85 4.73 -13.78
C ALA A 104 2.47 4.17 -12.49
N LEU A 105 1.66 4.00 -11.43
CA LEU A 105 2.07 3.40 -10.16
C LEU A 105 2.46 1.92 -10.33
N GLN A 106 1.75 1.15 -11.15
CA GLN A 106 2.10 -0.25 -11.45
C GLN A 106 3.48 -0.37 -12.11
N GLY A 107 3.94 0.63 -12.82
CA GLY A 107 5.29 0.66 -13.38
C GLY A 107 6.40 0.89 -12.36
N LEU A 108 6.07 1.18 -11.11
CA LEU A 108 7.03 1.30 -10.02
C LEU A 108 7.31 -0.07 -9.39
N THR A 109 8.50 -0.24 -8.84
CA THR A 109 8.77 -1.38 -7.94
C THR A 109 7.96 -1.21 -6.65
N MET A 110 7.68 -2.30 -5.95
CA MET A 110 6.98 -2.25 -4.66
C MET A 110 7.69 -1.32 -3.66
N ALA A 111 9.03 -1.34 -3.61
CA ALA A 111 9.79 -0.46 -2.73
C ALA A 111 9.60 1.04 -3.06
N HIS A 112 9.40 1.38 -4.32
CA HIS A 112 9.08 2.75 -4.74
C HIS A 112 7.62 3.11 -4.41
N ARG A 113 6.68 2.19 -4.61
CA ARG A 113 5.26 2.41 -4.23
C ARG A 113 5.11 2.63 -2.73
N GLN A 114 5.83 1.85 -1.89
CA GLN A 114 5.80 2.03 -0.44
C GLN A 114 6.18 3.44 0.00
N VAL A 115 7.28 3.99 -0.52
CA VAL A 115 7.69 5.36 -0.15
C VAL A 115 6.72 6.42 -0.67
N ILE A 116 6.10 6.21 -1.85
CA ILE A 116 5.06 7.09 -2.40
C ILE A 116 3.83 7.08 -1.50
N VAL A 117 3.35 5.89 -1.12
CA VAL A 117 2.16 5.75 -0.27
C VAL A 117 2.38 6.37 1.11
N LEU A 118 3.49 6.07 1.76
CA LEU A 118 3.76 6.60 3.10
C LEU A 118 3.96 8.12 3.09
N TYR A 119 4.63 8.65 2.07
CA TYR A 119 4.91 10.07 1.98
C TYR A 119 3.69 10.89 1.54
N TYR A 120 2.95 10.46 0.49
CA TYR A 120 1.86 11.25 -0.10
C TYR A 120 0.46 10.88 0.37
N LEU A 121 0.19 9.61 0.75
CA LEU A 121 -1.13 9.17 1.18
C LEU A 121 -1.25 9.09 2.70
N ALA A 122 -0.16 8.78 3.40
CA ALA A 122 -0.13 8.76 4.85
C ALA A 122 0.44 10.05 5.45
N ASP A 123 0.93 10.97 4.61
CA ASP A 123 1.48 12.28 4.98
C ASP A 123 2.63 12.20 6.00
N PHE A 124 3.48 11.19 5.86
CA PHE A 124 4.60 11.00 6.77
C PHE A 124 5.84 11.78 6.31
N PRO A 125 6.51 12.48 7.23
CA PRO A 125 7.81 13.04 6.94
C PRO A 125 8.84 11.94 6.63
N VAL A 126 9.90 12.28 5.89
CA VAL A 126 10.88 11.32 5.35
C VAL A 126 11.56 10.46 6.42
N ASP A 127 11.82 11.02 7.59
CA ASP A 127 12.40 10.33 8.74
C ASP A 127 11.43 9.28 9.32
N GLN A 128 10.14 9.61 9.38
CA GLN A 128 9.11 8.65 9.79
C GLN A 128 8.93 7.54 8.75
N VAL A 129 8.95 7.86 7.44
CA VAL A 129 8.95 6.84 6.37
C VAL A 129 10.14 5.91 6.52
N ALA A 130 11.33 6.45 6.83
CA ALA A 130 12.53 5.65 7.06
C ALA A 130 12.37 4.69 8.24
N ALA A 131 11.82 5.17 9.36
CA ALA A 131 11.55 4.36 10.54
C ALA A 131 10.51 3.27 10.27
N GLU A 132 9.42 3.59 9.55
CA GLU A 132 8.38 2.62 9.18
C GLU A 132 8.92 1.49 8.29
N LEU A 133 9.75 1.83 7.32
CA LEU A 133 10.30 0.85 6.38
C LEU A 133 11.59 0.18 6.87
N GLY A 134 12.17 0.65 7.97
CA GLY A 134 13.43 0.12 8.50
C GLY A 134 14.62 0.34 7.54
N VAL A 135 14.65 1.49 6.84
CA VAL A 135 15.70 1.85 5.89
C VAL A 135 16.30 3.22 6.22
N PRO A 136 17.54 3.51 5.79
CA PRO A 136 18.14 4.83 5.99
C PRO A 136 17.34 5.94 5.29
N VAL A 137 17.33 7.15 5.88
CA VAL A 137 16.68 8.34 5.32
C VAL A 137 17.17 8.66 3.90
N GLY A 138 18.46 8.48 3.63
CA GLY A 138 19.03 8.64 2.28
C GLY A 138 18.41 7.69 1.25
N THR A 139 18.09 6.44 1.67
CA THR A 139 17.41 5.46 0.83
C THR A 139 15.98 5.89 0.50
N VAL A 140 15.25 6.45 1.48
CA VAL A 140 13.89 6.98 1.23
C VAL A 140 13.95 8.13 0.23
N LYS A 141 14.85 9.10 0.42
CA LYS A 141 15.04 10.24 -0.51
C LYS A 141 15.36 9.77 -1.93
N ALA A 142 16.27 8.81 -2.07
CA ALA A 142 16.64 8.25 -3.37
C ALA A 142 15.47 7.52 -4.05
N ARG A 143 14.71 6.71 -3.28
CA ARG A 143 13.50 6.02 -3.78
C ARG A 143 12.42 7.01 -4.19
N LEU A 144 12.15 8.06 -3.41
CA LEU A 144 11.19 9.11 -3.76
C LEU A 144 11.59 9.83 -5.05
N ALA A 145 12.86 10.24 -5.17
CA ALA A 145 13.36 10.92 -6.35
C ALA A 145 13.23 10.05 -7.61
N ARG A 146 13.56 8.76 -7.51
CA ARG A 146 13.42 7.82 -8.64
C ARG A 146 11.96 7.54 -8.97
N ALA A 147 11.11 7.33 -7.97
CA ALA A 147 9.68 7.12 -8.17
C ALA A 147 9.02 8.29 -8.89
N ARG A 148 9.31 9.54 -8.47
CA ARG A 148 8.82 10.76 -9.11
C ARG A 148 9.23 10.84 -10.58
N ARG A 149 10.48 10.51 -10.91
CA ARG A 149 10.95 10.52 -12.31
C ARG A 149 10.21 9.50 -13.16
N VAL A 150 10.02 8.29 -12.65
CA VAL A 150 9.28 7.24 -13.37
C VAL A 150 7.83 7.63 -13.57
N LEU A 151 7.16 8.15 -12.53
CA LEU A 151 5.77 8.61 -12.63
C LEU A 151 5.63 9.76 -13.63
N ALA A 152 6.52 10.76 -13.57
CA ALA A 152 6.49 11.90 -14.50
C ALA A 152 6.65 11.44 -15.95
N ALA A 153 7.58 10.53 -16.23
CA ALA A 153 7.79 9.99 -17.57
C ALA A 153 6.56 9.22 -18.08
N ARG A 154 5.98 8.35 -17.24
CA ARG A 154 4.79 7.56 -17.63
C ARG A 154 3.54 8.41 -17.82
N LEU A 155 3.32 9.43 -16.99
CA LEU A 155 2.19 10.34 -17.13
C LEU A 155 2.34 11.29 -18.32
N ALA A 156 3.57 11.65 -18.70
CA ALA A 156 3.83 12.46 -19.89
C ALA A 156 3.60 11.68 -21.20
N ASP A 157 3.85 10.37 -21.17
CA ASP A 157 3.72 9.47 -22.34
C ASP A 157 2.27 9.02 -22.60
N GLN A 158 1.34 9.36 -21.71
CA GLN A 158 -0.08 9.07 -21.90
C GLN A 158 -0.74 10.14 -22.77
N PRO A 159 -1.44 9.78 -23.87
CA PRO A 159 -2.14 10.74 -24.69
C PRO A 159 -3.22 11.43 -23.86
N ARG A 160 -3.05 12.73 -23.63
CA ARG A 160 -4.12 13.58 -23.07
C ARG A 160 -5.31 13.52 -24.03
N LYS A 161 -6.31 12.73 -23.71
CA LYS A 161 -7.63 12.92 -24.35
C LYS A 161 -8.14 14.29 -23.94
N ALA A 162 -8.18 15.19 -24.93
CA ALA A 162 -8.80 16.50 -24.77
C ALA A 162 -10.22 16.34 -24.20
N PRO A 163 -10.67 17.23 -23.30
CA PRO A 163 -12.05 17.24 -22.85
C PRO A 163 -12.95 17.45 -24.07
N THR A 164 -13.81 16.47 -24.32
CA THR A 164 -14.90 16.63 -25.31
C THR A 164 -15.91 17.57 -24.68
N HIS A 165 -15.89 18.84 -25.09
CA HIS A 165 -16.98 19.75 -24.83
C HIS A 165 -18.12 19.39 -25.79
N GLU A 166 -19.18 18.82 -25.27
CA GLU A 166 -20.54 18.91 -25.78
C GLU A 166 -21.46 19.54 -24.74
#